data_8e7791f285f7fcf2feccfa86076c0f9c
#
_entry.id   8e7791f285f7fcf2feccfa86076c0f9c
#
_cell.length_a   1.000
_cell.length_b   1.000
_cell.length_c   1.000
_cell.angle_alpha   90.00
_cell.angle_beta   90.00
_cell.angle_gamma   90.00
#
_symmetry.space_group_name_H-M   'P 1'
#
loop_
_entity.id
_entity.type
_entity.pdbx_description
1 polymer ?
#
loop_
_entity_poly.entity_id
_entity_poly.type
_entity_poly.pdbx_seq_one_letter_code
_entity_poly.pdbx_strand_id
1 'polypeptide(L)'
;TMKRLHDGAIGDITAMRCYWNGSTPWVKKRADLDRAAGRPLTEMEYQMRNWYYFVWLCGDHICEQHIHNLDVINWVKNGYPVRAHGMGGCEVRKGPDYGEIFDHHALEFEYADGSRCFSQCRHINGCWSNVSEHAIGTKGSCDVSGHVIRGENAWRFRAPGARDPYQQEHDNLFDAIR
;
A
#
# COMPACT_ATOMS: atom_id res chain seq x y z
N THR A 1 -6.33 9.82 -14.93
CA THR A 1 -6.88 8.47 -14.85
C THR A 1 -8.18 8.47 -14.05
N MET A 2 -8.19 8.94 -12.80
CA MET A 2 -9.38 8.93 -11.91
C MET A 2 -10.61 9.57 -12.55
N LYS A 3 -10.48 10.79 -13.09
CA LYS A 3 -11.61 11.43 -13.79
C LYS A 3 -12.23 10.52 -14.86
N ARG A 4 -11.43 9.83 -15.67
CA ARG A 4 -11.94 8.91 -16.70
C ARG A 4 -12.63 7.69 -16.12
N LEU A 5 -12.13 7.15 -15.02
CA LEU A 5 -12.78 6.04 -14.31
C LEU A 5 -14.15 6.47 -13.77
N HIS A 6 -14.21 7.62 -13.13
CA HIS A 6 -15.46 8.20 -12.59
C HIS A 6 -16.44 8.60 -13.70
N ASP A 7 -15.95 8.98 -14.89
CA ASP A 7 -16.76 9.23 -16.08
C ASP A 7 -17.23 7.92 -16.77
N GLY A 8 -16.93 6.73 -16.18
CA GLY A 8 -17.42 5.45 -16.67
C GLY A 8 -16.61 4.82 -17.81
N ALA A 9 -15.33 5.17 -17.98
CA ALA A 9 -14.50 4.68 -19.08
C ALA A 9 -14.37 3.15 -19.15
N ILE A 10 -14.48 2.45 -18.02
CA ILE A 10 -14.48 0.97 -17.96
C ILE A 10 -15.85 0.39 -17.60
N GLY A 11 -16.90 1.20 -17.59
CA GLY A 11 -18.24 0.82 -17.15
C GLY A 11 -18.32 0.62 -15.63
N ASP A 12 -19.28 -0.19 -15.17
CA ASP A 12 -19.45 -0.50 -13.75
C ASP A 12 -18.28 -1.36 -13.27
N ILE A 13 -17.64 -0.94 -12.17
CA ILE A 13 -16.51 -1.65 -11.58
C ILE A 13 -17.01 -2.91 -10.88
N THR A 14 -16.52 -4.07 -11.31
CA THR A 14 -16.91 -5.37 -10.77
C THR A 14 -15.88 -5.96 -9.81
N ALA A 15 -14.60 -5.75 -10.09
CA ALA A 15 -13.51 -6.23 -9.25
C ALA A 15 -12.30 -5.29 -9.30
N MET A 16 -11.54 -5.28 -8.21
CA MET A 16 -10.29 -4.54 -8.10
C MET A 16 -9.21 -5.42 -7.47
N ARG A 17 -7.98 -5.08 -7.70
CA ARG A 17 -6.82 -5.71 -7.06
C ARG A 17 -5.80 -4.64 -6.71
N CYS A 18 -5.17 -4.79 -5.55
CA CYS A 18 -4.05 -3.95 -5.17
C CYS A 18 -2.97 -4.77 -4.49
N TYR A 19 -1.73 -4.35 -4.71
CA TYR A 19 -0.56 -5.07 -4.29
C TYR A 19 0.48 -4.12 -3.70
N TRP A 20 1.04 -4.52 -2.53
CA TRP A 20 2.33 -4.06 -2.06
C TRP A 20 3.19 -5.28 -1.72
N ASN A 21 3.62 -5.99 -2.75
CA ASN A 21 4.43 -7.19 -2.60
C ASN A 21 5.90 -6.83 -2.87
N GLY A 22 6.70 -6.87 -1.84
CA GLY A 22 8.11 -6.49 -1.90
C GLY A 22 9.00 -7.36 -1.01
N SER A 23 10.23 -6.91 -0.87
CA SER A 23 11.21 -7.50 0.03
C SER A 23 11.10 -6.93 1.44
N THR A 24 11.69 -7.61 2.41
CA THR A 24 11.80 -7.13 3.79
C THR A 24 12.50 -5.76 3.81
N PRO A 25 11.92 -4.74 4.45
CA PRO A 25 12.57 -3.44 4.63
C PRO A 25 13.74 -3.53 5.61
N TRP A 26 14.35 -2.39 5.89
CA TRP A 26 15.45 -2.31 6.86
C TRP A 26 15.06 -2.90 8.23
N VAL A 27 16.01 -3.57 8.87
CA VAL A 27 15.92 -4.07 10.25
C VAL A 27 17.08 -3.50 11.04
N LYS A 28 16.81 -2.91 12.19
CA LYS A 28 17.86 -2.44 13.11
C LYS A 28 18.01 -3.43 14.25
N LYS A 29 19.06 -4.23 14.19
CA LYS A 29 19.34 -5.23 15.22
C LYS A 29 19.67 -4.56 16.54
N ARG A 30 19.11 -5.08 17.64
CA ARG A 30 19.36 -4.57 18.99
C ARG A 30 20.86 -4.53 19.31
N ALA A 31 21.58 -5.60 19.03
CA ALA A 31 23.02 -5.68 19.31
C ALA A 31 23.84 -4.60 18.58
N ASP A 32 23.44 -4.19 17.38
CA ASP A 32 24.13 -3.13 16.64
C ASP A 32 23.81 -1.76 17.20
N LEU A 33 22.55 -1.54 17.61
CA LEU A 33 22.13 -0.30 18.24
C LEU A 33 22.76 -0.12 19.63
N ASP A 34 22.84 -1.17 20.45
CA ASP A 34 23.50 -1.17 21.75
C ASP A 34 24.99 -0.83 21.61
N ARG A 35 25.65 -1.45 20.63
CA ARG A 35 27.07 -1.16 20.32
C ARG A 35 27.26 0.29 19.90
N ALA A 36 26.41 0.80 19.04
CA ALA A 36 26.48 2.19 18.58
C ALA A 36 26.21 3.20 19.71
N ALA A 37 25.39 2.84 20.68
CA ALA A 37 25.10 3.67 21.85
C ALA A 37 26.15 3.56 22.97
N GLY A 38 27.07 2.58 22.89
CA GLY A 38 28.05 2.29 23.96
C GLY A 38 27.42 1.72 25.26
N ARG A 39 26.13 1.32 25.21
CA ARG A 39 25.38 0.76 26.33
C ARG A 39 24.17 -0.04 25.82
N PRO A 40 23.61 -0.93 26.64
CA PRO A 40 22.29 -1.50 26.36
C PRO A 40 21.23 -0.39 26.28
N LEU A 41 20.41 -0.42 25.24
CA LEU A 41 19.23 0.45 25.09
C LEU A 41 18.11 -0.06 25.99
N THR A 42 17.31 0.85 26.52
CA THR A 42 16.03 0.49 27.11
C THR A 42 15.09 -0.06 26.02
N GLU A 43 14.06 -0.79 26.43
CA GLU A 43 13.09 -1.34 25.46
C GLU A 43 12.44 -0.23 24.62
N MET A 44 12.04 0.86 25.24
CA MET A 44 11.45 2.01 24.54
C MET A 44 12.42 2.62 23.52
N GLU A 45 13.69 2.85 23.89
CA GLU A 45 14.69 3.39 22.97
C GLU A 45 14.90 2.47 21.77
N TYR A 46 14.91 1.15 21.99
CA TYR A 46 15.04 0.18 20.93
C TYR A 46 13.83 0.19 19.99
N GLN A 47 12.62 0.08 20.54
CA GLN A 47 11.40 0.08 19.74
C GLN A 47 11.26 1.35 18.90
N MET A 48 11.52 2.52 19.48
CA MET A 48 11.52 3.80 18.75
C MET A 48 12.53 3.84 17.58
N ARG A 49 13.66 3.17 17.70
CA ARG A 49 14.68 3.11 16.64
C ARG A 49 14.41 2.06 15.58
N ASN A 50 13.73 0.96 15.95
CA ASN A 50 13.30 -0.14 15.08
C ASN A 50 11.78 -0.12 14.85
N TRP A 51 11.19 1.07 14.87
CA TRP A 51 9.77 1.36 14.97
C TRP A 51 8.89 0.59 13.97
N TYR A 52 9.41 0.31 12.78
CA TYR A 52 8.67 -0.37 11.72
C TYR A 52 8.17 -1.77 12.12
N TYR A 53 8.78 -2.40 13.11
CA TYR A 53 8.49 -3.76 13.55
C TYR A 53 7.55 -3.84 14.77
N PHE A 54 7.02 -2.72 15.22
CA PHE A 54 6.14 -2.65 16.38
C PHE A 54 4.80 -2.04 16.01
N VAL A 55 3.71 -2.84 16.18
CA VAL A 55 2.35 -2.47 15.76
C VAL A 55 1.90 -1.14 16.36
N TRP A 56 2.20 -0.89 17.62
CA TRP A 56 1.80 0.35 18.28
C TRP A 56 2.46 1.61 17.70
N LEU A 57 3.55 1.47 16.96
CA LEU A 57 4.25 2.56 16.27
C LEU A 57 3.87 2.67 14.79
N CYS A 58 3.77 1.54 14.09
CA CYS A 58 3.58 1.55 12.63
C CYS A 58 2.18 1.10 12.17
N GLY A 59 1.40 0.44 13.04
CA GLY A 59 0.11 -0.12 12.65
C GLY A 59 0.21 -1.37 11.77
N ASP A 60 1.38 -2.03 11.74
CA ASP A 60 1.77 -3.08 10.78
C ASP A 60 1.97 -2.53 9.36
N HIS A 61 2.64 -3.29 8.49
CA HIS A 61 2.95 -2.81 7.13
C HIS A 61 1.72 -2.64 6.22
N ILE A 62 0.60 -3.24 6.57
CA ILE A 62 -0.67 -2.98 5.90
C ILE A 62 -1.13 -1.53 6.11
N CYS A 63 -0.87 -0.96 7.28
CA CYS A 63 -1.21 0.41 7.63
C CYS A 63 -0.10 1.40 7.21
N GLU A 64 1.16 1.01 7.37
CA GLU A 64 2.30 1.90 7.14
C GLU A 64 2.62 2.10 5.65
N GLN A 65 2.53 1.05 4.84
CA GLN A 65 2.83 1.12 3.40
C GLN A 65 1.62 0.83 2.51
N HIS A 66 0.95 -0.28 2.74
CA HIS A 66 -0.10 -0.75 1.82
C HIS A 66 -1.34 0.16 1.84
N ILE A 67 -1.47 1.00 2.84
CA ILE A 67 -2.53 2.03 2.90
C ILE A 67 -2.55 2.90 1.64
N HIS A 68 -1.40 3.18 1.02
CA HIS A 68 -1.32 3.94 -0.23
C HIS A 68 -2.14 3.28 -1.35
N ASN A 69 -2.00 1.96 -1.53
CA ASN A 69 -2.76 1.23 -2.54
C ASN A 69 -4.25 1.11 -2.17
N LEU A 70 -4.56 0.94 -0.89
CA LEU A 70 -5.95 0.88 -0.40
C LEU A 70 -6.66 2.22 -0.61
N ASP A 71 -5.98 3.33 -0.36
CA ASP A 71 -6.51 4.68 -0.60
C ASP A 71 -6.79 4.92 -2.09
N VAL A 72 -5.86 4.52 -2.96
CA VAL A 72 -6.07 4.58 -4.42
C VAL A 72 -7.30 3.77 -4.84
N ILE A 73 -7.51 2.58 -4.29
CA ILE A 73 -8.70 1.77 -4.59
C ILE A 73 -9.99 2.44 -4.08
N ASN A 74 -9.97 3.01 -2.88
CA ASN A 74 -11.09 3.78 -2.35
C ASN A 74 -11.39 5.00 -3.24
N TRP A 75 -10.35 5.67 -3.74
CA TRP A 75 -10.51 6.77 -4.69
C TRP A 75 -11.10 6.29 -6.02
N VAL A 76 -10.63 5.16 -6.57
CA VAL A 76 -11.22 4.54 -7.76
C VAL A 76 -12.71 4.27 -7.57
N LYS A 77 -13.08 3.76 -6.38
CA LYS A 77 -14.45 3.38 -6.03
C LYS A 77 -15.32 4.57 -5.66
N ASN A 78 -14.70 5.70 -5.33
CA ASN A 78 -15.34 6.87 -4.73
C ASN A 78 -16.12 6.49 -3.47
N GLY A 79 -15.55 5.64 -2.60
CA GLY A 79 -16.18 5.13 -1.39
C GLY A 79 -15.30 4.14 -0.65
N TYR A 80 -15.82 3.67 0.49
CA TYR A 80 -15.13 2.76 1.38
C TYR A 80 -15.79 1.38 1.40
N PRO A 81 -15.02 0.30 1.71
CA PRO A 81 -15.59 -1.02 1.86
C PRO A 81 -16.51 -1.09 3.07
N VAL A 82 -17.56 -1.90 2.97
CA VAL A 82 -18.52 -2.15 4.05
C VAL A 82 -18.22 -3.42 4.83
N ARG A 83 -17.35 -4.27 4.27
CA ARG A 83 -16.92 -5.52 4.90
C ARG A 83 -15.49 -5.86 4.46
N ALA A 84 -14.74 -6.49 5.37
CA ALA A 84 -13.42 -7.02 5.08
C ALA A 84 -13.25 -8.39 5.75
N HIS A 85 -12.58 -9.31 5.06
CA HIS A 85 -12.09 -10.54 5.64
C HIS A 85 -10.76 -10.93 4.98
N GLY A 86 -9.99 -11.76 5.65
CA GLY A 86 -8.70 -12.16 5.10
C GLY A 86 -7.86 -12.98 6.08
N MET A 87 -6.62 -13.17 5.70
CA MET A 87 -5.64 -13.89 6.49
C MET A 87 -4.27 -13.20 6.39
N GLY A 88 -3.43 -13.46 7.38
CA GLY A 88 -2.07 -12.95 7.42
C GLY A 88 -1.26 -13.68 8.48
N GLY A 89 0.01 -13.39 8.55
CA GLY A 89 0.87 -14.04 9.53
C GLY A 89 2.35 -13.69 9.37
N CYS A 90 3.16 -14.43 10.11
CA CYS A 90 4.59 -14.29 10.22
C CYS A 90 5.27 -15.59 9.79
N GLU A 91 5.74 -15.64 8.53
CA GLU A 91 6.47 -16.79 8.01
C GLU A 91 7.98 -16.64 8.16
N VAL A 92 8.52 -15.48 7.79
CA VAL A 92 9.98 -15.26 7.73
C VAL A 92 10.50 -14.32 8.82
N ARG A 93 9.66 -13.51 9.43
CA ARG A 93 10.05 -12.60 10.52
C ARG A 93 10.14 -13.35 11.85
N LYS A 94 11.25 -14.04 12.05
CA LYS A 94 11.52 -14.84 13.26
C LYS A 94 12.61 -14.17 14.09
N GLY A 95 12.41 -14.11 15.41
CA GLY A 95 13.39 -13.60 16.36
C GLY A 95 13.11 -12.20 16.89
N PRO A 96 13.91 -11.77 17.88
CA PRO A 96 13.59 -10.59 18.70
C PRO A 96 13.69 -9.24 17.96
N ASP A 97 14.40 -9.20 16.82
CA ASP A 97 14.58 -7.96 16.08
C ASP A 97 13.41 -7.63 15.13
N TYR A 98 12.44 -8.53 15.00
CA TYR A 98 11.31 -8.37 14.09
C TYR A 98 10.00 -7.96 14.76
N GLY A 99 10.01 -7.72 16.09
CA GLY A 99 8.80 -7.33 16.83
C GLY A 99 7.63 -8.29 16.61
N GLU A 100 6.43 -7.73 16.45
CA GLU A 100 5.19 -8.53 16.33
C GLU A 100 4.43 -8.30 15.02
N ILE A 101 4.93 -7.49 14.08
CA ILE A 101 4.23 -7.28 12.81
C ILE A 101 4.26 -8.51 11.90
N PHE A 102 3.21 -8.67 11.11
CA PHE A 102 3.13 -9.72 10.11
C PHE A 102 4.08 -9.44 8.94
N ASP A 103 4.44 -10.47 8.18
CA ASP A 103 5.20 -10.33 6.93
C ASP A 103 4.35 -10.53 5.67
N HIS A 104 3.10 -10.94 5.84
CA HIS A 104 2.14 -11.01 4.74
C HIS A 104 0.70 -10.83 5.22
N HIS A 105 -0.12 -10.24 4.34
CA HIS A 105 -1.57 -10.13 4.47
C HIS A 105 -2.23 -10.39 3.10
N ALA A 106 -3.36 -11.09 3.11
CA ALA A 106 -4.23 -11.27 1.96
C ALA A 106 -5.67 -11.00 2.41
N LEU A 107 -6.29 -9.95 1.87
CA LEU A 107 -7.62 -9.52 2.26
C LEU A 107 -8.54 -9.38 1.05
N GLU A 108 -9.81 -9.58 1.31
CA GLU A 108 -10.91 -9.24 0.40
C GLU A 108 -11.77 -8.17 1.07
N PHE A 109 -11.95 -7.06 0.37
CA PHE A 109 -12.83 -5.96 0.76
C PHE A 109 -14.08 -5.98 -0.12
N GLU A 110 -15.25 -5.91 0.50
CA GLU A 110 -16.54 -5.82 -0.18
C GLU A 110 -17.09 -4.40 -0.08
N TYR A 111 -17.52 -3.84 -1.20
CA TYR A 111 -18.16 -2.53 -1.28
C TYR A 111 -19.69 -2.66 -1.29
N ALA A 112 -20.38 -1.57 -1.02
CA ALA A 112 -21.85 -1.56 -0.88
C ALA A 112 -22.61 -2.03 -2.14
N ASP A 113 -22.01 -1.89 -3.32
CA ASP A 113 -22.55 -2.35 -4.60
C ASP A 113 -22.22 -3.82 -4.92
N GLY A 114 -21.56 -4.54 -4.00
CA GLY A 114 -21.16 -5.93 -4.16
C GLY A 114 -19.84 -6.13 -4.91
N SER A 115 -19.21 -5.06 -5.44
CA SER A 115 -17.87 -5.16 -6.03
C SER A 115 -16.82 -5.48 -4.99
N ARG A 116 -15.71 -6.13 -5.39
CA ARG A 116 -14.69 -6.62 -4.47
C ARG A 116 -13.31 -6.14 -4.84
N CYS A 117 -12.49 -5.89 -3.80
CA CYS A 117 -11.05 -5.67 -3.94
C CYS A 117 -10.29 -6.81 -3.29
N PHE A 118 -9.41 -7.44 -4.05
CA PHE A 118 -8.44 -8.42 -3.59
C PHE A 118 -7.11 -7.73 -3.32
N SER A 119 -6.75 -7.68 -2.07
CA SER A 119 -5.61 -6.93 -1.56
C SER A 119 -4.53 -7.88 -1.05
N GLN A 120 -3.29 -7.63 -1.44
CA GLN A 120 -2.15 -8.39 -0.95
C GLN A 120 -1.00 -7.44 -0.59
N CYS A 121 -0.42 -7.64 0.57
CA CYS A 121 0.86 -7.04 0.91
C CYS A 121 1.78 -8.07 1.56
N ARG A 122 3.07 -8.01 1.21
CA ARG A 122 4.05 -9.02 1.63
C ARG A 122 5.46 -8.47 1.60
N HIS A 123 6.23 -8.78 2.63
CA HIS A 123 7.64 -8.46 2.77
C HIS A 123 8.48 -9.75 2.90
N ILE A 124 8.51 -10.57 1.87
CA ILE A 124 9.27 -11.82 1.82
C ILE A 124 10.25 -11.77 0.64
N ASN A 125 11.54 -11.93 0.94
CA ASN A 125 12.59 -11.89 -0.07
C ASN A 125 12.50 -13.05 -1.06
N GLY A 126 12.93 -12.83 -2.30
CA GLY A 126 12.99 -13.87 -3.33
C GLY A 126 11.63 -14.26 -3.93
N CYS A 127 10.56 -13.55 -3.60
CA CYS A 127 9.24 -13.75 -4.17
C CYS A 127 8.92 -12.70 -5.25
N TRP A 128 7.85 -12.93 -6.02
CA TRP A 128 7.34 -11.96 -6.99
C TRP A 128 7.05 -10.60 -6.33
N SER A 129 7.58 -9.53 -6.91
CA SER A 129 7.40 -8.17 -6.41
C SER A 129 6.49 -7.36 -7.33
N ASN A 130 5.54 -6.64 -6.73
CA ASN A 130 4.65 -5.74 -7.44
C ASN A 130 4.05 -4.71 -6.47
N VAL A 131 4.03 -3.45 -6.88
CA VAL A 131 3.30 -2.37 -6.22
C VAL A 131 2.41 -1.75 -7.29
N SER A 132 1.10 -1.99 -7.21
CA SER A 132 0.17 -1.56 -8.25
C SER A 132 -1.29 -1.69 -7.82
N GLU A 133 -2.17 -1.00 -8.56
CA GLU A 133 -3.61 -1.09 -8.41
C GLU A 133 -4.27 -1.32 -9.78
N HIS A 134 -5.29 -2.17 -9.79
CA HIS A 134 -6.03 -2.55 -10.99
C HIS A 134 -7.53 -2.54 -10.74
N ALA A 135 -8.28 -2.05 -11.72
CA ALA A 135 -9.73 -2.10 -11.73
C ALA A 135 -10.23 -2.84 -12.98
N ILE A 136 -11.28 -3.64 -12.81
CA ILE A 136 -11.98 -4.37 -13.86
C ILE A 136 -13.44 -3.93 -13.84
N GLY A 137 -13.92 -3.53 -14.98
CA GLY A 137 -15.30 -3.12 -15.15
C GLY A 137 -15.97 -3.82 -16.33
N THR A 138 -17.24 -3.53 -16.54
CA THR A 138 -18.08 -4.16 -17.56
C THR A 138 -17.67 -3.82 -19.00
N LYS A 139 -16.92 -2.74 -19.22
CA LYS A 139 -16.48 -2.24 -20.54
C LYS A 139 -14.97 -2.22 -20.73
N GLY A 140 -14.21 -2.67 -19.73
CA GLY A 140 -12.77 -2.67 -19.81
C GLY A 140 -12.06 -2.84 -18.48
N SER A 141 -10.78 -2.53 -18.47
CA SER A 141 -9.92 -2.58 -17.28
C SER A 141 -8.99 -1.40 -17.22
N CYS A 142 -8.49 -1.12 -16.02
CA CYS A 142 -7.51 -0.07 -15.79
C CYS A 142 -6.34 -0.60 -14.97
N ASP A 143 -5.12 -0.32 -15.44
CA ASP A 143 -3.93 -0.29 -14.63
C ASP A 143 -3.80 1.14 -14.12
N VAL A 144 -4.07 1.34 -12.82
CA VAL A 144 -4.29 2.68 -12.26
C VAL A 144 -2.98 3.44 -12.16
N SER A 145 -1.96 2.87 -11.52
CA SER A 145 -0.62 3.48 -11.40
C SER A 145 0.09 3.59 -12.74
N GLY A 146 -0.14 2.63 -13.64
CA GLY A 146 0.38 2.65 -15.02
C GLY A 146 -0.36 3.63 -15.92
N HIS A 147 -1.46 4.22 -15.46
CA HIS A 147 -2.30 5.16 -16.21
C HIS A 147 -2.77 4.61 -17.57
N VAL A 148 -3.17 3.33 -17.60
CA VAL A 148 -3.60 2.64 -18.83
C VAL A 148 -5.01 2.10 -18.67
N ILE A 149 -5.91 2.52 -19.54
CA ILE A 149 -7.26 1.97 -19.71
C ILE A 149 -7.29 1.11 -20.96
N ARG A 150 -7.85 -0.11 -20.84
CA ARG A 150 -8.05 -1.07 -21.95
C ARG A 150 -9.53 -1.41 -22.05
N GLY A 151 -9.98 -1.73 -23.25
CA GLY A 151 -11.36 -2.07 -23.57
C GLY A 151 -11.99 -1.05 -24.52
N GLU A 152 -13.29 -0.82 -24.41
CA GLU A 152 -14.06 0.01 -25.35
C GLU A 152 -13.53 1.44 -25.45
N ASN A 153 -13.10 2.03 -24.31
CA ASN A 153 -12.60 3.41 -24.24
C ASN A 153 -11.09 3.42 -23.92
N ALA A 154 -10.31 2.65 -24.69
CA ALA A 154 -8.88 2.51 -24.48
C ALA A 154 -8.17 3.87 -24.43
N TRP A 155 -7.32 4.06 -23.42
CA TRP A 155 -6.60 5.31 -23.22
C TRP A 155 -5.32 5.09 -22.43
N ARG A 156 -4.34 5.91 -22.69
CA ARG A 156 -3.09 5.95 -21.89
C ARG A 156 -2.68 7.40 -21.65
N PHE A 157 -2.36 7.70 -20.41
CA PHE A 157 -1.77 8.99 -20.06
C PHE A 157 -0.30 9.03 -20.49
N ARG A 158 0.05 10.13 -21.12
CA ARG A 158 1.42 10.44 -21.50
C ARG A 158 1.65 11.90 -21.16
N ALA A 159 2.24 12.19 -19.99
CA ALA A 159 2.67 13.55 -19.66
C ALA A 159 4.20 13.61 -19.70
N PRO A 160 4.81 14.35 -20.64
CA PRO A 160 6.19 14.74 -20.48
C PRO A 160 6.30 15.68 -19.27
N GLY A 161 7.21 15.36 -18.33
CA GLY A 161 7.49 16.24 -17.18
C GLY A 161 6.47 16.14 -16.05
N ALA A 162 5.95 14.94 -15.73
CA ALA A 162 5.22 14.73 -14.49
C ALA A 162 6.06 15.24 -13.31
N ARG A 163 5.46 16.10 -12.47
CA ARG A 163 6.12 16.58 -11.25
C ARG A 163 6.39 15.40 -10.32
N ASP A 164 7.50 15.48 -9.61
CA ASP A 164 7.80 14.61 -8.48
C ASP A 164 6.64 14.71 -7.46
N PRO A 165 6.01 13.59 -7.07
CA PRO A 165 4.90 13.59 -6.12
C PRO A 165 5.30 14.19 -4.76
N TYR A 166 6.51 14.00 -4.31
CA TYR A 166 7.01 14.62 -3.07
C TYR A 166 7.08 16.14 -3.16
N GLN A 167 7.55 16.65 -4.30
CA GLN A 167 7.55 18.10 -4.53
C GLN A 167 6.12 18.65 -4.59
N GLN A 168 5.20 17.94 -5.24
CA GLN A 168 3.81 18.35 -5.32
C GLN A 168 3.13 18.39 -3.94
N GLU A 169 3.44 17.43 -3.08
CA GLU A 169 2.93 17.40 -1.70
C GLU A 169 3.37 18.64 -0.92
N HIS A 170 4.66 19.02 -1.01
CA HIS A 170 5.17 20.23 -0.37
C HIS A 170 4.54 21.50 -0.93
N ASP A 171 4.38 21.58 -2.25
CA ASP A 171 3.72 22.73 -2.88
C ASP A 171 2.29 22.89 -2.38
N ASN A 172 1.52 21.79 -2.32
CA ASN A 172 0.15 21.78 -1.80
C ASN A 172 0.09 22.21 -0.32
N LEU A 173 1.03 21.74 0.51
CA LEU A 173 1.13 22.13 1.91
C LEU A 173 1.36 23.64 2.06
N PHE A 174 2.33 24.19 1.32
CA PHE A 174 2.63 25.63 1.37
C PHE A 174 1.50 26.49 0.84
N ASP A 175 0.80 26.03 -0.20
CA ASP A 175 -0.38 26.74 -0.73
C ASP A 175 -1.54 26.74 0.28
N ALA A 176 -1.71 25.66 1.07
CA ALA A 176 -2.72 25.59 2.11
C ALA A 176 -2.41 26.47 3.35
N ILE A 177 -1.13 26.77 3.60
CA ILE A 177 -0.68 27.61 4.73
C ILE A 177 -0.80 29.10 4.39
N ARG A 178 -0.68 29.50 3.13
CA ARG A 178 -0.75 30.88 2.64
C ARG A 178 -2.17 31.39 2.50
#